data_d3e4ea73721058cefc1f5c3d64cf9197
#
_entry.id   d3e4ea73721058cefc1f5c3d64cf9197
#
_cell.length_a   1.000
_cell.length_b   1.000
_cell.length_c   1.000
_cell.angle_alpha   90.00
_cell.angle_beta   90.00
_cell.angle_gamma   90.00
#
_symmetry.space_group_name_H-M   'P 1'
#
loop_
_entity.id
_entity.type
_entity.pdbx_description
1 polymer ?
#
loop_
_entity_poly.entity_id
_entity_poly.type
_entity_poly.pdbx_seq_one_letter_code
_entity_poly.pdbx_strand_id
1 'polypeptide(L)'
;IHKGEGLVSEVFDKEKIKKLSGNAAIGHVRYSTAGGGGIMNVQPFLFRTLDGMMGIAHNGNIVNANSLKKELEENGSIFNSTSDTEVLGHLIKRETGRFVDRICKSLEKIDGAFAFVILVEDALYVARDRYGLRPLSMGRLPSGGYMFSSETCALDIAGAEYVRDVE
;
A
#
# COMPACT_ATOMS: atom_id res chain seq x y z
N ILE A 1 13.05 4.77 1.06
CA ILE A 1 12.26 3.90 1.94
C ILE A 1 13.04 3.53 3.20
N HIS A 2 12.37 3.46 4.34
CA HIS A 2 12.89 2.89 5.57
C HIS A 2 11.92 1.85 6.10
N LYS A 3 12.41 0.68 6.51
CA LYS A 3 11.64 -0.43 7.04
C LYS A 3 12.37 -1.03 8.24
N GLY A 4 11.64 -1.63 9.17
CA GLY A 4 12.20 -2.35 10.30
C GLY A 4 11.16 -3.19 10.99
N GLU A 5 11.62 -4.15 11.77
CA GLU A 5 10.82 -4.94 12.70
C GLU A 5 10.95 -4.33 14.09
N GLY A 6 9.88 -4.28 14.84
CA GLY A 6 9.81 -3.67 16.17
C GLY A 6 8.78 -2.54 16.26
N LEU A 7 8.80 -1.84 17.35
CA LEU A 7 7.91 -0.69 17.55
C LEU A 7 8.29 0.48 16.64
N VAL A 8 7.31 1.25 16.21
CA VAL A 8 7.54 2.44 15.36
C VAL A 8 8.58 3.38 16.00
N SER A 9 8.51 3.59 17.31
CA SER A 9 9.44 4.43 18.08
C SER A 9 10.87 3.89 18.14
N GLU A 10 11.07 2.60 17.92
CA GLU A 10 12.39 1.96 17.88
C GLU A 10 12.97 1.95 16.46
N VAL A 11 12.09 1.72 15.47
CA VAL A 11 12.47 1.66 14.06
C VAL A 11 12.75 3.06 13.49
N PHE A 12 11.97 4.08 13.89
CA PHE A 12 12.10 5.45 13.40
C PHE A 12 12.65 6.38 14.47
N ASP A 13 13.76 7.01 14.18
CA ASP A 13 14.34 8.12 14.93
C ASP A 13 14.37 9.40 14.07
N LYS A 14 14.74 10.53 14.69
CA LYS A 14 14.79 11.83 14.00
C LYS A 14 15.71 11.84 12.79
N GLU A 15 16.82 11.13 12.84
CA GLU A 15 17.81 11.09 11.75
C GLU A 15 17.29 10.27 10.55
N LYS A 16 16.58 9.17 10.83
CA LYS A 16 15.96 8.35 9.79
C LYS A 16 14.80 9.09 9.13
N ILE A 17 13.98 9.79 9.92
CA ILE A 17 12.88 10.60 9.38
C ILE A 17 13.39 11.73 8.49
N LYS A 18 14.46 12.43 8.87
CA LYS A 18 15.09 13.48 8.04
C LYS A 18 15.58 12.98 6.68
N LYS A 19 15.94 11.69 6.57
CA LYS A 19 16.35 11.06 5.30
C LYS A 19 15.19 10.73 4.37
N LEU A 20 13.96 10.75 4.89
CA LEU A 20 12.74 10.52 4.13
C LEU A 20 12.19 11.87 3.63
N SER A 21 12.89 12.48 2.69
CA SER A 21 12.48 13.73 2.07
C SER A 21 11.50 13.48 0.92
N GLY A 22 10.49 14.36 0.76
CA GLY A 22 9.52 14.27 -0.34
C GLY A 22 8.25 15.05 -0.03
N ASN A 23 7.40 15.18 -1.04
CA ASN A 23 6.10 15.86 -0.96
C ASN A 23 4.95 14.92 -0.64
N ALA A 24 5.17 13.61 -0.77
CA ALA A 24 4.21 12.57 -0.47
C ALA A 24 4.91 11.37 0.18
N ALA A 25 4.20 10.66 1.03
CA ALA A 25 4.71 9.46 1.69
C ALA A 25 3.57 8.46 1.92
N ILE A 26 3.92 7.17 1.94
CA ILE A 26 3.05 6.11 2.42
C ILE A 26 3.73 5.40 3.58
N GLY A 27 2.94 4.94 4.54
CA GLY A 27 3.41 4.21 5.71
C GLY A 27 2.51 3.01 6.01
N HIS A 28 3.08 2.02 6.69
CA HIS A 28 2.35 0.83 7.10
C HIS A 28 2.88 0.31 8.43
N VAL A 29 1.99 -0.11 9.30
CA VAL A 29 2.31 -0.87 10.51
C VAL A 29 1.57 -2.20 10.47
N ARG A 30 2.24 -3.27 10.94
CA ARG A 30 1.69 -4.62 10.90
C ARG A 30 1.98 -5.32 12.21
N TYR A 31 1.00 -6.03 12.74
CA TYR A 31 1.23 -7.06 13.74
C TYR A 31 1.66 -8.34 13.05
N SER A 32 2.75 -8.97 13.50
CA SER A 32 3.10 -10.30 13.04
C SER A 32 2.09 -11.29 13.61
N THR A 33 1.23 -11.83 12.76
CA THR A 33 0.50 -13.06 13.09
C THR A 33 1.44 -14.24 12.92
N ALA A 34 1.30 -15.26 13.77
CA ALA A 34 2.17 -16.43 13.80
C ALA A 34 2.44 -17.00 12.40
N GLY A 35 3.70 -17.13 12.02
CA GLY A 35 4.14 -17.94 10.88
C GLY A 35 4.66 -17.22 9.65
N GLY A 36 4.72 -15.90 9.58
CA GLY A 36 5.17 -15.20 8.36
C GLY A 36 5.84 -13.87 8.64
N GLY A 37 6.88 -13.88 9.47
CA GLY A 37 7.72 -12.72 9.75
C GLY A 37 8.85 -12.55 8.73
N GLY A 38 9.63 -11.54 8.98
CA GLY A 38 10.83 -11.21 8.24
C GLY A 38 10.66 -9.95 7.42
N ILE A 39 11.76 -9.24 7.31
CA ILE A 39 11.85 -7.92 6.65
C ILE A 39 11.30 -7.92 5.22
N MET A 40 11.29 -9.07 4.56
CA MET A 40 10.76 -9.22 3.20
C MET A 40 9.24 -9.01 3.13
N ASN A 41 8.52 -9.24 4.23
CA ASN A 41 7.06 -9.05 4.33
C ASN A 41 6.67 -7.69 4.93
N VAL A 42 7.65 -6.90 5.34
CA VAL A 42 7.40 -5.54 5.87
C VAL A 42 7.03 -4.62 4.72
N GLN A 43 5.89 -3.95 4.88
CA GLN A 43 5.39 -2.98 3.91
C GLN A 43 5.88 -1.54 4.23
N PRO A 44 5.84 -0.62 3.26
CA PRO A 44 5.37 -0.75 1.87
C PRO A 44 6.28 -1.62 1.01
N PHE A 45 5.70 -2.35 0.04
CA PHE A 45 6.47 -3.00 -1.01
C PHE A 45 6.93 -1.98 -2.03
N LEU A 46 8.15 -2.14 -2.52
CA LEU A 46 8.75 -1.24 -3.50
C LEU A 46 9.07 -2.02 -4.79
N PHE A 47 8.49 -1.56 -5.88
CA PHE A 47 8.70 -2.13 -7.21
C PHE A 47 9.41 -1.11 -8.10
N ARG A 48 10.45 -1.58 -8.78
CA ARG A 48 11.05 -0.81 -9.87
C ARG A 48 10.38 -1.23 -11.18
N THR A 49 9.79 -0.28 -11.86
CA THR A 49 9.13 -0.48 -13.14
C THR A 49 9.80 0.35 -14.23
N LEU A 50 9.41 0.17 -15.49
CA LEU A 50 9.86 1.05 -16.58
C LEU A 50 9.36 2.49 -16.41
N ASP A 51 8.21 2.65 -15.75
CA ASP A 51 7.57 3.95 -15.47
C ASP A 51 8.11 4.61 -14.18
N GLY A 52 9.15 4.06 -13.56
CA GLY A 52 9.73 4.57 -12.31
C GLY A 52 9.48 3.65 -11.11
N MET A 53 9.52 4.24 -9.92
CA MET A 53 9.32 3.52 -8.67
C MET A 53 7.85 3.51 -8.26
N MET A 54 7.36 2.38 -7.78
CA MET A 54 6.01 2.22 -7.24
C MET A 54 6.10 1.62 -5.83
N GLY A 55 5.53 2.33 -4.85
CA GLY A 55 5.37 1.84 -3.48
C GLY A 55 3.93 1.39 -3.25
N ILE A 56 3.70 0.23 -2.62
CA ILE A 56 2.36 -0.29 -2.30
C ILE A 56 2.30 -0.64 -0.82
N ALA A 57 1.27 -0.16 -0.13
CA ALA A 57 0.90 -0.65 1.19
C ALA A 57 -0.57 -1.09 1.20
N HIS A 58 -0.85 -2.14 1.97
CA HIS A 58 -2.10 -2.88 1.98
C HIS A 58 -2.54 -3.19 3.41
N ASN A 59 -3.74 -2.80 3.75
CA ASN A 59 -4.46 -3.27 4.92
C ASN A 59 -5.59 -4.18 4.46
N GLY A 60 -5.49 -5.49 4.72
CA GLY A 60 -6.51 -6.44 4.32
C GLY A 60 -6.01 -7.84 4.07
N ASN A 61 -6.77 -8.58 3.26
CA ASN A 61 -6.44 -9.92 2.84
C ASN A 61 -7.03 -10.21 1.46
N ILE A 62 -6.20 -10.68 0.55
CA ILE A 62 -6.59 -11.12 -0.80
C ILE A 62 -6.84 -12.62 -0.75
N VAL A 63 -8.11 -13.04 -0.79
CA VAL A 63 -8.48 -14.44 -0.58
C VAL A 63 -8.08 -15.34 -1.75
N ASN A 64 -8.01 -14.81 -2.97
CA ASN A 64 -7.55 -15.52 -4.16
C ASN A 64 -6.05 -15.32 -4.48
N ALA A 65 -5.27 -14.77 -3.53
CA ALA A 65 -3.85 -14.47 -3.73
C ALA A 65 -3.04 -15.68 -4.19
N ASN A 66 -3.27 -16.87 -3.61
CA ASN A 66 -2.51 -18.06 -3.95
C ASN A 66 -2.74 -18.52 -5.39
N SER A 67 -3.97 -18.45 -5.90
CA SER A 67 -4.27 -18.81 -7.29
C SER A 67 -3.68 -17.80 -8.27
N LEU A 68 -3.81 -16.50 -7.96
CA LEU A 68 -3.21 -15.44 -8.75
C LEU A 68 -1.66 -15.53 -8.75
N LYS A 69 -1.07 -15.81 -7.60
CA LYS A 69 0.38 -16.01 -7.48
C LYS A 69 0.86 -17.15 -8.38
N LYS A 70 0.19 -18.30 -8.32
CA LYS A 70 0.52 -19.45 -9.16
C LYS A 70 0.46 -19.10 -10.65
N GLU A 71 -0.63 -18.48 -11.09
CA GLU A 71 -0.78 -18.02 -12.48
C GLU A 71 0.34 -17.05 -12.90
N LEU A 72 0.68 -16.10 -12.01
CA LEU A 72 1.73 -15.13 -12.26
C LEU A 72 3.12 -15.79 -12.36
N GLU A 73 3.42 -16.78 -11.50
CA GLU A 73 4.68 -17.54 -11.52
C GLU A 73 4.79 -18.40 -12.79
N GLU A 74 3.72 -19.09 -13.19
CA GLU A 74 3.65 -19.85 -14.45
C GLU A 74 3.90 -18.96 -15.67
N ASN A 75 3.59 -17.68 -15.57
CA ASN A 75 3.84 -16.65 -16.58
C ASN A 75 5.13 -15.84 -16.33
N GLY A 76 6.06 -16.35 -15.52
CA GLY A 76 7.41 -15.80 -15.35
C GLY A 76 7.54 -14.68 -14.31
N SER A 77 6.57 -14.44 -13.44
CA SER A 77 6.76 -13.55 -12.28
C SER A 77 7.62 -14.23 -11.22
N ILE A 78 8.46 -13.44 -10.57
CA ILE A 78 9.30 -13.88 -9.45
C ILE A 78 8.85 -13.09 -8.22
N PHE A 79 8.44 -13.82 -7.18
CA PHE A 79 8.03 -13.23 -5.91
C PHE A 79 9.19 -13.22 -4.91
N ASN A 80 9.33 -12.13 -4.17
CA ASN A 80 10.36 -11.95 -3.16
C ASN A 80 9.81 -12.09 -1.73
N SER A 81 8.48 -12.15 -1.59
CA SER A 81 7.81 -12.26 -0.30
C SER A 81 6.72 -13.33 -0.32
N THR A 82 6.20 -13.64 0.86
CA THR A 82 5.02 -14.50 1.01
C THR A 82 3.73 -13.67 1.14
N SER A 83 3.81 -12.34 1.03
CA SER A 83 2.67 -11.45 1.18
C SER A 83 1.76 -11.49 -0.04
N ASP A 84 0.46 -11.48 0.20
CA ASP A 84 -0.58 -11.33 -0.82
C ASP A 84 -0.51 -9.96 -1.52
N THR A 85 0.00 -8.95 -0.85
CA THR A 85 0.16 -7.58 -1.39
C THR A 85 1.06 -7.53 -2.63
N GLU A 86 2.07 -8.39 -2.70
CA GLU A 86 3.00 -8.44 -3.84
C GLU A 86 2.29 -8.84 -5.15
N VAL A 87 1.21 -9.60 -5.06
CA VAL A 87 0.37 -10.00 -6.18
C VAL A 87 -0.15 -8.79 -6.95
N LEU A 88 -0.65 -7.76 -6.23
CA LEU A 88 -1.16 -6.54 -6.88
C LEU A 88 -0.08 -5.84 -7.70
N GLY A 89 1.15 -5.76 -7.20
CA GLY A 89 2.27 -5.14 -7.92
C GLY A 89 2.55 -5.85 -9.25
N HIS A 90 2.53 -7.18 -9.26
CA HIS A 90 2.69 -7.98 -10.48
C HIS A 90 1.52 -7.85 -11.44
N LEU A 91 0.28 -7.80 -10.95
CA LEU A 91 -0.91 -7.57 -11.79
C LEU A 91 -0.83 -6.20 -12.48
N ILE A 92 -0.58 -5.11 -11.75
CA ILE A 92 -0.46 -3.76 -12.30
C ILE A 92 0.60 -3.71 -13.41
N LYS A 93 1.72 -4.42 -13.23
CA LYS A 93 2.80 -4.45 -14.21
C LYS A 93 2.41 -5.16 -15.51
N ARG A 94 1.51 -6.12 -15.47
CA ARG A 94 1.06 -6.89 -16.65
C ARG A 94 -0.03 -6.17 -17.45
N GLU A 95 -0.74 -5.25 -16.81
CA GLU A 95 -1.77 -4.45 -17.46
C GLU A 95 -1.17 -3.36 -18.35
N THR A 96 -1.93 -2.97 -19.37
CA THR A 96 -1.56 -1.92 -20.33
C THR A 96 -2.52 -0.73 -20.25
N GLY A 97 -2.06 0.43 -20.70
CA GLY A 97 -2.83 1.67 -20.67
C GLY A 97 -2.30 2.66 -19.64
N ARG A 98 -3.11 3.67 -19.33
CA ARG A 98 -2.77 4.65 -18.29
C ARG A 98 -2.61 3.96 -16.93
N PHE A 99 -1.79 4.49 -16.06
CA PHE A 99 -1.48 3.84 -14.79
C PHE A 99 -2.74 3.59 -13.94
N VAL A 100 -3.67 4.55 -13.90
CA VAL A 100 -4.96 4.38 -13.20
C VAL A 100 -5.80 3.24 -13.77
N ASP A 101 -5.84 3.10 -15.10
CA ASP A 101 -6.60 2.02 -15.76
C ASP A 101 -5.99 0.65 -15.44
N ARG A 102 -4.65 0.58 -15.34
CA ARG A 102 -3.91 -0.62 -14.93
C ARG A 102 -4.24 -1.01 -13.50
N ILE A 103 -4.31 -0.04 -12.58
CA ILE A 103 -4.74 -0.29 -11.20
C ILE A 103 -6.17 -0.85 -11.19
N CYS A 104 -7.13 -0.18 -11.85
CA CYS A 104 -8.53 -0.62 -11.86
C CYS A 104 -8.67 -2.06 -12.38
N LYS A 105 -8.08 -2.38 -13.53
CA LYS A 105 -8.09 -3.74 -14.09
C LYS A 105 -7.46 -4.78 -13.18
N SER A 106 -6.43 -4.39 -12.44
CA SER A 106 -5.77 -5.28 -11.48
C SER A 106 -6.64 -5.54 -10.26
N LEU A 107 -7.32 -4.50 -9.77
CA LEU A 107 -8.24 -4.61 -8.64
C LEU A 107 -9.48 -5.45 -8.97
N GLU A 108 -9.96 -5.44 -10.21
CA GLU A 108 -11.07 -6.29 -10.68
C GLU A 108 -10.75 -7.79 -10.60
N LYS A 109 -9.47 -8.17 -10.60
CA LYS A 109 -9.01 -9.56 -10.49
C LYS A 109 -8.86 -10.05 -9.06
N ILE A 110 -8.90 -9.12 -8.10
CA ILE A 110 -8.67 -9.40 -6.69
C ILE A 110 -9.99 -9.63 -5.96
N ASP A 111 -10.06 -10.74 -5.23
CA ASP A 111 -11.14 -11.01 -4.29
C ASP A 111 -10.64 -10.84 -2.85
N GLY A 112 -11.42 -10.17 -2.03
CA GLY A 112 -11.09 -9.98 -0.61
C GLY A 112 -11.51 -8.64 -0.04
N ALA A 113 -11.06 -8.40 1.19
CA ALA A 113 -11.25 -7.14 1.89
C ALA A 113 -9.92 -6.38 1.88
N PHE A 114 -9.89 -5.16 1.32
CA PHE A 114 -8.65 -4.43 1.17
C PHE A 114 -8.82 -2.90 1.24
N ALA A 115 -7.77 -2.26 1.72
CA ALA A 115 -7.49 -0.85 1.53
C ALA A 115 -6.04 -0.71 1.05
N PHE A 116 -5.84 -0.17 -0.13
CA PHE A 116 -4.53 0.05 -0.74
C PHE A 116 -4.17 1.52 -0.78
N VAL A 117 -2.89 1.80 -0.55
CA VAL A 117 -2.25 3.06 -0.91
C VAL A 117 -1.07 2.77 -1.83
N ILE A 118 -1.04 3.42 -2.98
CA ILE A 118 -0.07 3.19 -4.05
C ILE A 118 0.57 4.54 -4.40
N LEU A 119 1.86 4.67 -4.11
CA LEU A 119 2.64 5.87 -4.38
C LEU A 119 3.54 5.65 -5.59
N VAL A 120 3.43 6.53 -6.56
CA VAL A 120 4.35 6.67 -7.69
C VAL A 120 4.98 8.06 -7.66
N GLU A 121 5.83 8.38 -8.62
CA GLU A 121 6.63 9.60 -8.63
C GLU A 121 5.79 10.88 -8.51
N ASP A 122 4.66 10.94 -9.22
CA ASP A 122 3.83 12.14 -9.38
C ASP A 122 2.41 12.00 -8.82
N ALA A 123 2.05 10.83 -8.27
CA ALA A 123 0.68 10.57 -7.80
C ALA A 123 0.60 9.59 -6.62
N LEU A 124 -0.41 9.80 -5.79
CA LEU A 124 -0.88 8.85 -4.77
C LEU A 124 -2.24 8.34 -5.18
N TYR A 125 -2.34 7.04 -5.39
CA TYR A 125 -3.60 6.35 -5.63
C TYR A 125 -4.05 5.63 -4.37
N VAL A 126 -5.33 5.70 -4.10
CA VAL A 126 -5.96 4.98 -3.00
C VAL A 126 -7.13 4.16 -3.52
N ALA A 127 -7.29 2.96 -2.98
CA ALA A 127 -8.38 2.07 -3.38
C ALA A 127 -8.88 1.29 -2.17
N ARG A 128 -10.17 1.03 -2.14
CA ARG A 128 -10.86 0.26 -1.11
C ARG A 128 -11.72 -0.81 -1.77
N ASP A 129 -11.92 -1.93 -1.11
CA ASP A 129 -12.83 -2.96 -1.60
C ASP A 129 -14.26 -2.41 -1.73
N ARG A 130 -15.00 -2.94 -2.70
CA ARG A 130 -16.35 -2.46 -3.05
C ARG A 130 -17.37 -2.51 -1.91
N TYR A 131 -17.11 -3.28 -0.87
CA TYR A 131 -17.99 -3.40 0.29
C TYR A 131 -17.55 -2.51 1.46
N GLY A 132 -16.38 -1.88 1.33
CA GLY A 132 -15.82 -1.05 2.38
C GLY A 132 -15.48 -1.81 3.66
N LEU A 133 -15.08 -3.09 3.55
CA LEU A 133 -14.79 -3.94 4.70
C LEU A 133 -13.55 -3.50 5.46
N ARG A 134 -12.57 -2.90 4.76
CA ARG A 134 -11.42 -2.26 5.41
C ARG A 134 -11.62 -0.75 5.43
N PRO A 135 -11.41 -0.10 6.58
CA PRO A 135 -11.56 1.34 6.65
C PRO A 135 -10.45 2.06 5.86
N LEU A 136 -10.82 3.14 5.20
CA LEU A 136 -9.90 4.09 4.59
C LEU A 136 -10.59 5.45 4.49
N SER A 137 -10.15 6.39 5.28
CA SER A 137 -10.72 7.74 5.38
C SER A 137 -9.77 8.76 4.77
N MET A 138 -10.35 9.81 4.19
CA MET A 138 -9.65 10.94 3.59
C MET A 138 -9.83 12.18 4.47
N GLY A 139 -8.74 12.86 4.75
CA GLY A 139 -8.71 14.14 5.45
C GLY A 139 -7.95 15.19 4.64
N ARG A 140 -8.22 16.46 4.93
CA ARG A 140 -7.53 17.62 4.37
C ARG A 140 -6.65 18.25 5.44
N LEU A 141 -5.36 18.34 5.15
CA LEU A 141 -4.38 18.96 6.02
C LEU A 141 -4.52 20.50 6.00
N PRO A 142 -4.16 21.21 7.08
CA PRO A 142 -4.13 22.69 7.10
C PRO A 142 -3.25 23.29 6.00
N SER A 143 -2.21 22.56 5.57
CA SER A 143 -1.33 22.95 4.46
C SER A 143 -1.99 22.87 3.07
N GLY A 144 -3.24 22.36 2.98
CA GLY A 144 -3.96 22.14 1.73
C GLY A 144 -3.74 20.78 1.09
N GLY A 145 -2.83 19.95 1.60
CA GLY A 145 -2.62 18.58 1.16
C GLY A 145 -3.70 17.62 1.64
N TYR A 146 -3.68 16.40 1.14
CA TYR A 146 -4.60 15.34 1.56
C TYR A 146 -3.86 14.25 2.36
N MET A 147 -4.56 13.66 3.32
CA MET A 147 -4.11 12.52 4.10
C MET A 147 -5.15 11.40 4.00
N PHE A 148 -4.66 10.18 3.89
CA PHE A 148 -5.48 8.97 3.91
C PHE A 148 -5.03 8.09 5.07
N SER A 149 -5.97 7.55 5.81
CA SER A 149 -5.69 6.70 6.97
C SER A 149 -6.76 5.64 7.16
N SER A 150 -6.35 4.48 7.66
CA SER A 150 -7.29 3.43 8.09
C SER A 150 -8.10 3.86 9.32
N GLU A 151 -7.55 4.75 10.16
CA GLU A 151 -8.21 5.20 11.40
C GLU A 151 -8.34 6.73 11.41
N THR A 152 -9.54 7.23 11.70
CA THR A 152 -9.81 8.66 11.75
C THR A 152 -9.04 9.39 12.85
N CYS A 153 -8.69 8.69 13.95
CA CYS A 153 -7.86 9.28 15.01
C CYS A 153 -6.47 9.73 14.49
N ALA A 154 -5.95 9.11 13.43
CA ALA A 154 -4.71 9.56 12.82
C ALA A 154 -4.88 10.89 12.06
N LEU A 155 -6.07 11.17 11.52
CA LEU A 155 -6.40 12.47 10.92
C LEU A 155 -6.42 13.55 12.00
N ASP A 156 -7.06 13.26 13.15
CA ASP A 156 -7.12 14.19 14.29
C ASP A 156 -5.72 14.53 14.82
N ILE A 157 -4.86 13.51 15.00
CA ILE A 157 -3.48 13.71 15.46
C ILE A 157 -2.68 14.57 14.48
N ALA A 158 -2.92 14.41 13.19
CA ALA A 158 -2.26 15.21 12.15
C ALA A 158 -2.88 16.60 11.96
N GLY A 159 -3.98 16.92 12.66
CA GLY A 159 -4.74 18.15 12.49
C GLY A 159 -5.44 18.24 11.12
N ALA A 160 -5.73 17.09 10.50
CA ALA A 160 -6.45 17.02 9.24
C ALA A 160 -7.97 17.03 9.48
N GLU A 161 -8.69 17.84 8.73
CA GLU A 161 -10.14 17.83 8.71
C GLU A 161 -10.65 16.62 7.92
N TYR A 162 -11.54 15.82 8.53
CA TYR A 162 -12.17 14.70 7.85
C TYR A 162 -13.02 15.17 6.67
N VAL A 163 -12.84 14.55 5.53
CA VAL A 163 -13.58 14.88 4.29
C VAL A 163 -14.65 13.81 3.99
N ARG A 164 -14.22 12.56 3.86
CA ARG A 164 -15.09 11.41 3.56
C ARG A 164 -14.33 10.10 3.68
N ASP A 165 -15.03 9.02 3.68
CA ASP A 165 -14.42 7.71 3.41
C ASP A 165 -14.13 7.53 1.91
N VAL A 166 -13.14 6.69 1.61
CA VAL A 166 -12.87 6.26 0.23
C VAL A 166 -13.93 5.21 -0.15
N GLU A 167 -14.60 5.42 -1.26
CA GLU A 167 -15.62 4.53 -1.82
C GLU A 167 -15.04 3.65 -2.93
#